data_6431098aab1c40a940dccba03edc5b72
#
_entry.id   6431098aab1c40a940dccba03edc5b72
#
_cell.length_a   1.000
_cell.length_b   1.000
_cell.length_c   1.000
_cell.angle_alpha   90.00
_cell.angle_beta   90.00
_cell.angle_gamma   90.00
#
_symmetry.space_group_name_H-M   'P 1'
#
loop_
_entity.id
_entity.type
_entity.pdbx_description
1 polymer ?
#
loop_
_entity_poly.entity_id
_entity_poly.type
_entity_poly.pdbx_seq_one_letter_code
_entity_poly.pdbx_strand_id
1 'polypeptide(L)'
;MKWAEMYNSKGALIKKKNVKPIVDILMTIALLLLMSYELIGSTAHEIVGIVMFVLFIVHHILNIHWTKSLFKGRQTPLRIFQDLLVVLILICMLGSTISGIKISRHIFTFLNIKSAYVANRIHMLLAYWGFVFMSLHLGLHLNMI
;
A
#
# COMPACT_ATOMS: atom_id res chain seq x y z
N MET A 1 -40.42 -0.70 0.76
CA MET A 1 -39.15 -1.29 1.27
C MET A 1 -38.10 -1.47 0.18
N LYS A 2 -38.35 -2.20 -0.92
CA LYS A 2 -37.35 -2.43 -2.00
C LYS A 2 -36.71 -1.17 -2.62
N TRP A 3 -37.43 -0.08 -2.80
CA TRP A 3 -36.91 1.15 -3.44
C TRP A 3 -35.91 1.89 -2.56
N ALA A 4 -36.14 1.94 -1.24
CA ALA A 4 -35.23 2.60 -0.30
C ALA A 4 -33.90 1.81 -0.17
N GLU A 5 -33.95 0.49 -0.16
CA GLU A 5 -32.76 -0.38 -0.14
C GLU A 5 -31.96 -0.25 -1.45
N MET A 6 -32.63 -0.15 -2.59
CA MET A 6 -31.99 0.02 -3.90
C MET A 6 -31.34 1.40 -4.04
N TYR A 7 -31.98 2.45 -3.54
CA TYR A 7 -31.42 3.80 -3.52
C TYR A 7 -30.20 3.89 -2.60
N ASN A 8 -30.27 3.28 -1.41
CA ASN A 8 -29.17 3.25 -0.44
C ASN A 8 -27.97 2.44 -0.96
N SER A 9 -28.23 1.33 -1.66
CA SER A 9 -27.18 0.54 -2.29
C SER A 9 -26.48 1.28 -3.44
N LYS A 10 -27.23 2.02 -4.28
CA LYS A 10 -26.66 2.86 -5.33
C LYS A 10 -25.84 4.02 -4.76
N GLY A 11 -26.31 4.68 -3.71
CA GLY A 11 -25.57 5.72 -3.02
C GLY A 11 -24.26 5.23 -2.41
N ALA A 12 -24.27 4.06 -1.79
CA ALA A 12 -23.09 3.42 -1.24
C ALA A 12 -22.08 3.00 -2.34
N LEU A 13 -22.55 2.52 -3.49
CA LEU A 13 -21.70 2.16 -4.64
C LEU A 13 -21.03 3.40 -5.27
N ILE A 14 -21.78 4.50 -5.43
CA ILE A 14 -21.25 5.77 -5.95
C ILE A 14 -20.20 6.33 -4.98
N LYS A 15 -20.46 6.31 -3.68
CA LYS A 15 -19.52 6.76 -2.65
C LYS A 15 -18.23 5.94 -2.67
N LYS A 16 -18.33 4.61 -2.79
CA LYS A 16 -17.17 3.71 -2.89
C LYS A 16 -16.35 3.96 -4.16
N LYS A 17 -17.02 4.25 -5.30
CA LYS A 17 -16.36 4.54 -6.57
C LYS A 17 -15.49 5.80 -6.50
N ASN A 18 -15.93 6.82 -5.75
CA ASN A 18 -15.19 8.09 -5.61
C ASN A 18 -14.03 7.99 -4.58
N VAL A 19 -14.14 7.12 -3.58
CA VAL A 19 -13.12 6.99 -2.52
C VAL A 19 -11.87 6.26 -3.04
N LYS A 20 -12.00 5.28 -3.94
CA LYS A 20 -10.86 4.51 -4.45
C LYS A 20 -9.75 5.40 -5.03
N PRO A 21 -10.03 6.27 -6.04
CA PRO A 21 -8.97 7.09 -6.62
C PRO A 21 -8.36 8.08 -5.62
N ILE A 22 -9.13 8.54 -4.64
CA ILE A 22 -8.60 9.41 -3.57
C ILE A 22 -7.57 8.65 -2.73
N VAL A 23 -7.87 7.42 -2.33
CA VAL A 23 -6.94 6.58 -1.57
C VAL A 23 -5.67 6.29 -2.40
N ASP A 24 -5.81 6.00 -3.69
CA ASP A 24 -4.68 5.72 -4.58
C ASP A 24 -3.77 6.95 -4.76
N ILE A 25 -4.35 8.15 -4.90
CA ILE A 25 -3.60 9.42 -4.95
C ILE A 25 -2.87 9.67 -3.63
N LEU A 26 -3.55 9.51 -2.49
CA LEU A 26 -2.94 9.69 -1.17
C LEU A 26 -1.79 8.72 -0.93
N MET A 27 -1.93 7.46 -1.35
CA MET A 27 -0.85 6.46 -1.28
C MET A 27 0.34 6.86 -2.16
N THR A 28 0.09 7.39 -3.36
CA THR A 28 1.15 7.86 -4.25
C THR A 28 1.92 9.03 -3.63
N ILE A 29 1.21 10.01 -3.04
CA ILE A 29 1.84 11.14 -2.33
C ILE A 29 2.65 10.63 -1.13
N ALA A 30 2.08 9.75 -0.31
CA ALA A 30 2.75 9.18 0.85
C ALA A 30 4.02 8.41 0.43
N LEU A 31 3.98 7.65 -0.68
CA LEU A 31 5.12 6.94 -1.22
C LEU A 31 6.26 7.89 -1.59
N LEU A 32 5.95 8.99 -2.30
CA LEU A 32 6.95 10.01 -2.69
C LEU A 32 7.57 10.67 -1.46
N LEU A 33 6.77 11.00 -0.44
CA LEU A 33 7.26 11.54 0.81
C LEU A 33 8.18 10.56 1.55
N LEU A 34 7.82 9.27 1.60
CA LEU A 34 8.65 8.24 2.24
C LEU A 34 10.01 8.07 1.55
N MET A 35 10.07 8.23 0.23
CA MET A 35 11.34 8.20 -0.50
C MET A 35 12.19 9.46 -0.29
N SER A 36 11.58 10.55 0.18
CA SER A 36 12.24 11.83 0.46
C SER A 36 12.70 11.95 1.93
N TYR A 37 13.23 10.87 2.51
CA TYR A 37 13.63 10.81 3.93
C TYR A 37 14.49 12.00 4.39
N GLU A 38 15.50 12.37 3.58
CA GLU A 38 16.42 13.48 3.89
C GLU A 38 15.72 14.84 3.99
N LEU A 39 14.59 14.99 3.29
CA LEU A 39 13.82 16.24 3.28
C LEU A 39 12.84 16.34 4.45
N ILE A 40 12.21 15.22 4.82
CA ILE A 40 11.15 15.21 5.85
C ILE A 40 11.66 14.86 7.25
N GLY A 41 12.81 14.20 7.35
CA GLY A 41 13.39 13.75 8.60
C GLY A 41 12.73 12.51 9.22
N SER A 42 13.34 11.98 10.25
CA SER A 42 12.96 10.68 10.84
C SER A 42 11.55 10.65 11.42
N THR A 43 11.16 11.68 12.18
CA THR A 43 9.84 11.72 12.83
C THR A 43 8.70 11.76 11.81
N ALA A 44 8.81 12.63 10.80
CA ALA A 44 7.81 12.71 9.74
C ALA A 44 7.77 11.43 8.91
N HIS A 45 8.92 10.81 8.62
CA HIS A 45 9.00 9.53 7.93
C HIS A 45 8.26 8.41 8.70
N GLU A 46 8.42 8.31 10.02
CA GLU A 46 7.69 7.33 10.83
C GLU A 46 6.17 7.57 10.79
N ILE A 47 5.72 8.83 10.90
CA ILE A 47 4.28 9.18 10.84
C ILE A 47 3.71 8.85 9.46
N VAL A 48 4.38 9.29 8.39
CA VAL A 48 3.93 9.02 7.01
C VAL A 48 3.93 7.52 6.73
N GLY A 49 4.89 6.76 7.30
CA GLY A 49 4.94 5.31 7.20
C GLY A 49 3.70 4.64 7.81
N ILE A 50 3.25 5.10 8.98
CA ILE A 50 2.01 4.60 9.61
C ILE A 50 0.79 4.95 8.74
N VAL A 51 0.71 6.20 8.27
CA VAL A 51 -0.38 6.65 7.38
C VAL A 51 -0.41 5.81 6.11
N MET A 52 0.75 5.56 5.48
CA MET A 52 0.87 4.71 4.30
C MET A 52 0.38 3.29 4.57
N PHE A 53 0.71 2.70 5.71
CA PHE A 53 0.26 1.36 6.08
C PHE A 53 -1.26 1.29 6.28
N VAL A 54 -1.85 2.29 6.93
CA VAL A 54 -3.32 2.39 7.08
C VAL A 54 -4.00 2.54 5.72
N LEU A 55 -3.50 3.42 4.85
CA LEU A 55 -4.02 3.59 3.49
C LEU A 55 -3.90 2.30 2.67
N PHE A 56 -2.82 1.56 2.83
CA PHE A 56 -2.61 0.26 2.18
C PHE A 56 -3.68 -0.77 2.61
N ILE A 57 -4.01 -0.84 3.90
CA ILE A 57 -5.11 -1.69 4.39
C ILE A 57 -6.45 -1.25 3.78
N VAL A 58 -6.75 0.05 3.81
CA VAL A 58 -7.98 0.61 3.23
C VAL A 58 -8.07 0.30 1.73
N HIS A 59 -6.97 0.47 0.98
CA HIS A 59 -6.89 0.12 -0.44
C HIS A 59 -7.28 -1.35 -0.69
N HIS A 60 -6.74 -2.29 0.10
CA HIS A 60 -7.05 -3.72 -0.05
C HIS A 60 -8.52 -4.04 0.33
N ILE A 61 -9.06 -3.39 1.36
CA ILE A 61 -10.48 -3.54 1.73
C ILE A 61 -11.40 -3.03 0.62
N LEU A 62 -11.09 -1.86 0.03
CA LEU A 62 -11.86 -1.30 -1.08
C LEU A 62 -11.79 -2.18 -2.34
N ASN A 63 -10.68 -2.90 -2.54
CA ASN A 63 -10.43 -3.76 -3.69
C ASN A 63 -10.53 -5.26 -3.37
N ILE A 64 -11.22 -5.64 -2.28
CA ILE A 64 -11.30 -7.02 -1.79
C ILE A 64 -11.83 -8.02 -2.84
N HIS A 65 -12.73 -7.61 -3.73
CA HIS A 65 -13.23 -8.45 -4.80
C HIS A 65 -12.13 -8.83 -5.79
N TRP A 66 -11.26 -7.88 -6.14
CA TRP A 66 -10.10 -8.12 -6.99
C TRP A 66 -9.08 -9.02 -6.28
N THR A 67 -8.76 -8.73 -5.03
CA THR A 67 -7.86 -9.54 -4.20
C THR A 67 -8.33 -11.00 -4.10
N LYS A 68 -9.63 -11.23 -3.93
CA LYS A 68 -10.22 -12.58 -3.91
C LYS A 68 -10.21 -13.28 -5.28
N SER A 69 -10.07 -12.55 -6.36
CA SER A 69 -9.98 -13.07 -7.72
C SER A 69 -8.54 -13.30 -8.20
N LEU A 70 -7.54 -12.92 -7.38
CA LEU A 70 -6.14 -13.27 -7.64
C LEU A 70 -6.02 -14.79 -7.88
N PHE A 71 -5.31 -15.15 -8.91
CA PHE A 71 -5.11 -16.55 -9.32
C PHE A 71 -6.38 -17.29 -9.80
N LYS A 72 -7.54 -16.60 -9.95
CA LYS A 72 -8.78 -17.19 -10.45
C LYS A 72 -9.11 -16.69 -11.84
N GLY A 73 -9.74 -17.56 -12.65
CA GLY A 73 -10.19 -17.23 -14.00
C GLY A 73 -9.12 -17.44 -15.08
N ARG A 74 -9.36 -16.91 -16.29
CA ARG A 74 -8.42 -17.02 -17.41
C ARG A 74 -7.14 -16.23 -17.14
N GLN A 75 -6.02 -16.92 -17.07
CA GLN A 75 -4.70 -16.33 -16.85
C GLN A 75 -4.10 -15.93 -18.20
N THR A 76 -4.12 -14.64 -18.51
CA THR A 76 -3.34 -14.07 -19.60
C THR A 76 -1.93 -13.71 -19.09
N PRO A 77 -0.89 -13.65 -19.95
CA PRO A 77 0.45 -13.29 -19.52
C PRO A 77 0.50 -11.94 -18.77
N LEU A 78 -0.27 -10.95 -19.22
CA LEU A 78 -0.37 -9.65 -18.57
C LEU A 78 -0.99 -9.76 -17.15
N ARG A 79 -2.01 -10.59 -17.00
CA ARG A 79 -2.66 -10.80 -15.70
C ARG A 79 -1.74 -11.53 -14.72
N ILE A 80 -1.00 -12.54 -15.17
CA ILE A 80 0.00 -13.22 -14.35
C ILE A 80 1.06 -12.23 -13.87
N PHE A 81 1.52 -11.35 -14.75
CA PHE A 81 2.47 -10.29 -14.38
C PHE A 81 1.89 -9.33 -13.33
N GLN A 82 0.64 -8.90 -13.48
CA GLN A 82 -0.03 -8.04 -12.52
C GLN A 82 -0.22 -8.72 -11.15
N ASP A 83 -0.64 -9.99 -11.14
CA ASP A 83 -0.83 -10.77 -9.92
C ASP A 83 0.51 -10.96 -9.18
N LEU A 84 1.58 -11.28 -9.92
CA LEU A 84 2.94 -11.40 -9.36
C LEU A 84 3.41 -10.07 -8.76
N LEU A 85 3.20 -8.97 -9.48
CA LEU A 85 3.60 -7.64 -9.05
C LEU A 85 2.92 -7.23 -7.73
N VAL A 86 1.62 -7.52 -7.60
CA VAL A 86 0.87 -7.25 -6.35
C VAL A 86 1.38 -8.08 -5.19
N VAL A 87 1.72 -9.35 -5.41
CA VAL A 87 2.32 -10.20 -4.37
C VAL A 87 3.68 -9.65 -3.92
N LEU A 88 4.53 -9.20 -4.85
CA LEU A 88 5.82 -8.59 -4.53
C LEU A 88 5.64 -7.28 -3.73
N ILE A 89 4.69 -6.43 -4.12
CA ILE A 89 4.35 -5.21 -3.38
C ILE A 89 3.91 -5.55 -1.95
N LEU A 90 3.05 -6.56 -1.79
CA LEU A 90 2.58 -7.01 -0.47
C LEU A 90 3.74 -7.44 0.42
N ILE A 91 4.68 -8.23 -0.10
CA ILE A 91 5.89 -8.67 0.61
C ILE A 91 6.76 -7.47 1.01
N CYS A 92 6.99 -6.54 0.07
CA CYS A 92 7.78 -5.34 0.34
C CYS A 92 7.12 -4.44 1.41
N MET A 93 5.80 -4.24 1.33
CA MET A 93 5.06 -3.42 2.30
C MET A 93 5.09 -4.02 3.70
N LEU A 94 4.79 -5.31 3.85
CA LEU A 94 4.83 -5.98 5.15
C LEU A 94 6.24 -6.01 5.72
N GLY A 95 7.23 -6.36 4.91
CA GLY A 95 8.63 -6.40 5.32
C GLY A 95 9.17 -5.02 5.72
N SER A 96 8.84 -3.96 4.96
CA SER A 96 9.21 -2.57 5.29
C SER A 96 8.54 -2.11 6.58
N THR A 97 7.26 -2.46 6.79
CA THR A 97 6.55 -2.12 8.02
C THR A 97 7.18 -2.82 9.24
N ILE A 98 7.42 -4.13 9.17
CA ILE A 98 8.02 -4.89 10.27
C ILE A 98 9.43 -4.40 10.60
N SER A 99 10.26 -4.17 9.57
CA SER A 99 11.61 -3.64 9.77
C SER A 99 11.60 -2.19 10.25
N GLY A 100 10.67 -1.37 9.76
CA GLY A 100 10.46 0.02 10.20
C GLY A 100 10.11 0.11 11.69
N ILE A 101 9.21 -0.74 12.18
CA ILE A 101 8.88 -0.83 13.60
C ILE A 101 10.11 -1.15 14.44
N LYS A 102 10.99 -2.06 13.97
CA LYS A 102 12.22 -2.45 14.68
C LYS A 102 13.27 -1.34 14.74
N ILE A 103 13.33 -0.45 13.76
CA ILE A 103 14.30 0.65 13.70
C ILE A 103 13.73 1.98 14.19
N SER A 104 12.44 2.03 14.55
CA SER A 104 11.77 3.23 15.03
C SER A 104 12.47 3.83 16.24
N ARG A 105 12.68 5.15 16.20
CA ARG A 105 13.33 5.91 17.25
C ARG A 105 12.38 6.82 18.03
N HIS A 106 11.16 6.98 17.57
CA HIS A 106 10.21 7.93 18.14
C HIS A 106 8.92 7.26 18.61
N ILE A 107 8.27 6.46 17.75
CA ILE A 107 6.92 5.94 18.02
C ILE A 107 6.95 4.58 18.70
N PHE A 108 7.84 3.66 18.26
CA PHE A 108 7.90 2.27 18.75
C PHE A 108 9.10 1.99 19.67
N THR A 109 9.68 3.03 20.30
CA THR A 109 10.85 2.92 21.19
C THR A 109 10.63 1.98 22.37
N PHE A 110 9.39 1.79 22.82
CA PHE A 110 9.03 0.89 23.91
C PHE A 110 9.32 -0.60 23.63
N LEU A 111 9.49 -0.97 22.36
CA LEU A 111 9.81 -2.36 21.97
C LEU A 111 11.27 -2.76 22.21
N ASN A 112 12.18 -1.80 22.45
CA ASN A 112 13.60 -1.97 22.78
C ASN A 112 14.33 -3.11 22.05
N ILE A 113 14.22 -3.16 20.72
CA ILE A 113 14.78 -4.25 19.90
C ILE A 113 16.22 -3.93 19.54
N LYS A 114 17.18 -4.73 20.06
CA LYS A 114 18.63 -4.51 19.91
C LYS A 114 19.24 -4.77 18.53
N SER A 115 18.50 -5.26 17.53
CA SER A 115 19.04 -5.64 16.21
C SER A 115 18.73 -4.62 15.11
N ALA A 116 19.11 -3.35 15.30
CA ALA A 116 18.79 -2.26 14.38
C ALA A 116 19.53 -2.36 13.03
N TYR A 117 20.76 -2.91 12.97
CA TYR A 117 21.58 -2.92 11.75
C TYR A 117 20.96 -3.75 10.63
N VAL A 118 20.64 -5.01 10.90
CA VAL A 118 20.02 -5.91 9.90
C VAL A 118 18.64 -5.41 9.50
N ALA A 119 17.84 -4.95 10.47
CA ALA A 119 16.52 -4.39 10.19
C ALA A 119 16.60 -3.15 9.28
N ASN A 120 17.57 -2.28 9.47
CA ASN A 120 17.79 -1.10 8.63
C ASN A 120 18.14 -1.48 7.18
N ARG A 121 19.02 -2.47 6.99
CA ARG A 121 19.37 -2.97 5.65
C ARG A 121 18.17 -3.58 4.93
N ILE A 122 17.38 -4.39 5.64
CA ILE A 122 16.15 -4.99 5.11
C ILE A 122 15.13 -3.89 4.76
N HIS A 123 14.94 -2.92 5.66
CA HIS A 123 14.03 -1.81 5.41
C HIS A 123 14.39 -1.04 4.14
N MET A 124 15.65 -0.64 4.00
CA MET A 124 16.12 0.06 2.80
C MET A 124 15.92 -0.76 1.53
N LEU A 125 16.30 -2.05 1.53
CA LEU A 125 16.14 -2.94 0.38
C LEU A 125 14.68 -3.05 -0.05
N LEU A 126 13.79 -3.31 0.91
CA LEU A 126 12.37 -3.48 0.64
C LEU A 126 11.68 -2.17 0.26
N ALA A 127 12.13 -1.03 0.81
CA ALA A 127 11.63 0.29 0.45
C ALA A 127 11.95 0.63 -1.02
N TYR A 128 13.19 0.44 -1.46
CA TYR A 128 13.58 0.71 -2.85
C TYR A 128 12.88 -0.23 -3.85
N TRP A 129 12.86 -1.53 -3.59
CA TRP A 129 12.15 -2.47 -4.47
C TRP A 129 10.63 -2.25 -4.41
N GLY A 130 10.08 -1.96 -3.24
CA GLY A 130 8.68 -1.59 -3.09
C GLY A 130 8.30 -0.36 -3.91
N PHE A 131 9.16 0.66 -3.93
CA PHE A 131 8.99 1.86 -4.78
C PHE A 131 8.96 1.50 -6.27
N VAL A 132 9.90 0.68 -6.73
CA VAL A 132 9.96 0.22 -8.13
C VAL A 132 8.69 -0.54 -8.50
N PHE A 133 8.29 -1.52 -7.68
CA PHE A 133 7.10 -2.33 -7.97
C PHE A 133 5.81 -1.51 -7.91
N MET A 134 5.67 -0.59 -6.96
CA MET A 134 4.51 0.30 -6.90
C MET A 134 4.44 1.26 -8.08
N SER A 135 5.57 1.77 -8.56
CA SER A 135 5.63 2.62 -9.75
C SER A 135 5.20 1.86 -11.01
N LEU A 136 5.65 0.60 -11.15
CA LEU A 136 5.22 -0.27 -12.25
C LEU A 136 3.71 -0.59 -12.15
N HIS A 137 3.23 -0.88 -10.96
CA HIS A 137 1.82 -1.16 -10.72
C HIS A 137 0.93 0.05 -11.06
N LEU A 138 1.33 1.24 -10.64
CA LEU A 138 0.65 2.48 -10.97
C LEU A 138 0.63 2.74 -12.49
N GLY A 139 1.77 2.54 -13.16
CA GLY A 139 1.88 2.70 -14.61
C GLY A 139 0.95 1.76 -15.39
N LEU A 140 0.80 0.51 -14.95
CA LEU A 140 -0.14 -0.43 -15.55
C LEU A 140 -1.60 -0.01 -15.33
N HIS A 141 -1.94 0.53 -14.15
CA HIS A 141 -3.28 1.05 -13.89
C HIS A 141 -3.63 2.26 -14.74
N LEU A 142 -2.70 3.18 -14.96
CA LEU A 142 -2.92 4.37 -15.80
C LEU A 142 -3.12 4.02 -17.28
N ASN A 143 -2.49 2.95 -17.78
CA ASN A 143 -2.66 2.50 -19.16
C ASN A 143 -3.99 1.74 -19.41
N MET A 144 -4.74 1.39 -18.37
CA MET A 144 -6.02 0.69 -18.49
C MET A 144 -7.24 1.61 -18.33
N ILE A 145 -7.02 2.91 -18.11
CA ILE A 145 -8.04 3.95 -18.07
C ILE A 145 -8.14 4.61 -19.44
#